data_346ecdd6fe6a8c23c383c3d8c6fb49a9
#
_entry.id   346ecdd6fe6a8c23c383c3d8c6fb49a9
#
_cell.length_a   1.000
_cell.length_b   1.000
_cell.length_c   1.000
_cell.angle_alpha   90.00
_cell.angle_beta   90.00
_cell.angle_gamma   90.00
#
_symmetry.space_group_name_H-M   'P 1'
#
loop_
_entity.id
_entity.type
_entity.pdbx_description
1 polymer ?
#
loop_
_entity_poly.entity_id
_entity_poly.type
_entity_poly.pdbx_seq_one_letter_code
_entity_poly.pdbx_strand_id
1 'polypeptide(L)'
;DEAHSGQSGRNSAQMNLALSGLASDDEMDNEDKINAMMEGRKLLNNASYFAFTATPKNKTLEMFGKKERLPDGTTKPEPHYVYTMKQAIEEGFIMDVLRHFTPVQSYYKLAKTIEDDPKFDKKRAQRLLRYYVESNQYAIHEKANIMVEHFHTEVIAKGKVGGKARAMVITSSIKRAIEYYKAVSKLLEERKSPFKAIVAFSGSVEYEGKHVTEADLNGFPSAKIEKTFKGDPYRILIVANKFQTGFDEPLLHTMYVDKGLADIKAVQTLSRLNRSHPDKKDTFILDFVNEPGVIKEAFDRYYKTTILSGETDVNKLNDLIDTMESIQVY
;
A
#
# COMPACT_ATOMS: atom_id res chain seq x y z
N ASP A 1 -18.08 2.83 -0.53
CA ASP A 1 -16.79 2.19 -0.40
C ASP A 1 -15.73 3.22 0.00
N GLU A 2 -14.65 2.79 0.67
CA GLU A 2 -13.57 3.66 1.21
C GLU A 2 -14.12 4.84 2.04
N ALA A 3 -15.13 4.57 2.86
CA ALA A 3 -15.91 5.58 3.59
C ALA A 3 -15.06 6.46 4.52
N HIS A 4 -13.87 5.98 4.94
CA HIS A 4 -12.93 6.74 5.76
C HIS A 4 -12.32 7.95 5.02
N SER A 5 -12.44 8.04 3.70
CA SER A 5 -11.92 9.15 2.88
C SER A 5 -13.01 9.96 2.17
N GLY A 6 -14.14 9.34 1.82
CA GLY A 6 -15.15 9.91 0.95
C GLY A 6 -16.23 10.77 1.62
N GLN A 7 -16.53 10.52 2.89
CA GLN A 7 -17.67 11.13 3.58
C GLN A 7 -17.29 12.21 4.61
N SER A 8 -16.10 12.80 4.48
CA SER A 8 -15.69 13.88 5.34
C SER A 8 -15.01 15.02 4.57
N GLY A 9 -15.36 16.25 4.91
CA GLY A 9 -14.76 17.43 4.33
C GLY A 9 -15.65 18.19 3.31
N ARG A 10 -15.05 19.19 2.65
CA ARG A 10 -15.74 20.11 1.72
C ARG A 10 -16.44 19.40 0.55
N ASN A 11 -15.80 18.39 -0.03
CA ASN A 11 -16.34 17.69 -1.20
C ASN A 11 -17.60 16.87 -0.85
N SER A 12 -17.66 16.28 0.34
CA SER A 12 -18.84 15.56 0.82
C SER A 12 -20.01 16.52 1.09
N ALA A 13 -19.72 17.69 1.69
CA ALA A 13 -20.73 18.73 1.91
C ALA A 13 -21.30 19.25 0.59
N GLN A 14 -20.46 19.51 -0.41
CA GLN A 14 -20.91 19.94 -1.75
C GLN A 14 -21.75 18.87 -2.45
N MET A 15 -21.36 17.60 -2.35
CA MET A 15 -22.14 16.50 -2.92
C MET A 15 -23.52 16.38 -2.26
N ASN A 16 -23.59 16.49 -0.95
CA ASN A 16 -24.86 16.43 -0.21
C ASN A 16 -25.75 17.65 -0.52
N LEU A 17 -25.19 18.85 -0.67
CA LEU A 17 -25.90 20.04 -1.13
C LEU A 17 -26.48 19.86 -2.54
N ALA A 18 -25.70 19.33 -3.48
CA ALA A 18 -26.18 19.04 -4.84
C ALA A 18 -27.31 17.98 -4.86
N LEU A 19 -27.22 16.95 -3.99
CA LEU A 19 -28.24 15.90 -3.88
C LEU A 19 -29.50 16.35 -3.11
N SER A 20 -29.38 17.36 -2.23
CA SER A 20 -30.52 17.90 -1.49
C SER A 20 -31.44 18.80 -2.32
N GLY A 21 -31.03 19.15 -3.55
CA GLY A 21 -31.76 20.09 -4.39
C GLY A 21 -31.68 21.55 -3.92
N LEU A 22 -30.93 21.85 -2.90
CA LEU A 22 -30.60 23.20 -2.46
C LEU A 22 -29.52 23.75 -3.40
N ALA A 23 -29.92 24.32 -4.52
CA ALA A 23 -29.02 25.04 -5.43
C ALA A 23 -28.38 26.21 -4.67
N SER A 24 -27.09 26.39 -4.87
CA SER A 24 -26.39 27.57 -4.41
C SER A 24 -26.85 28.78 -5.21
N ASP A 25 -27.81 29.53 -4.68
CA ASP A 25 -28.09 30.86 -5.18
C ASP A 25 -26.94 31.79 -4.85
N ASP A 26 -26.45 32.53 -5.84
CA ASP A 26 -25.35 33.51 -5.67
C ASP A 26 -25.71 34.68 -4.75
N GLU A 27 -26.96 34.78 -4.29
CA GLU A 27 -27.49 35.82 -3.40
C GLU A 27 -27.46 35.45 -1.89
N MET A 28 -26.95 34.27 -1.51
CA MET A 28 -26.88 33.87 -0.08
C MET A 28 -25.80 34.63 0.67
N ASP A 29 -26.16 35.18 1.84
CA ASP A 29 -25.24 35.79 2.79
C ASP A 29 -24.23 34.75 3.32
N ASN A 30 -23.09 35.20 3.82
CA ASN A 30 -22.01 34.35 4.34
C ASN A 30 -22.48 33.42 5.47
N GLU A 31 -23.42 33.86 6.30
CA GLU A 31 -24.00 33.08 7.39
C GLU A 31 -24.93 31.99 6.86
N ASP A 32 -25.72 32.24 5.84
CA ASP A 32 -26.56 31.27 5.15
C ASP A 32 -25.71 30.23 4.41
N LYS A 33 -24.60 30.63 3.79
CA LYS A 33 -23.63 29.69 3.18
C LYS A 33 -22.99 28.75 4.22
N ILE A 34 -22.68 29.26 5.41
CA ILE A 34 -22.15 28.46 6.51
C ILE A 34 -23.21 27.49 7.02
N ASN A 35 -24.44 27.93 7.19
CA ASN A 35 -25.56 27.10 7.64
C ASN A 35 -25.90 26.03 6.60
N ALA A 36 -25.95 26.35 5.32
CA ALA A 36 -26.14 25.40 4.24
C ALA A 36 -25.00 24.37 4.16
N MET A 37 -23.73 24.80 4.41
CA MET A 37 -22.61 23.88 4.51
C MET A 37 -22.70 22.97 5.73
N MET A 38 -23.24 23.43 6.84
CA MET A 38 -23.46 22.63 8.05
C MET A 38 -24.59 21.62 7.83
N GLU A 39 -25.66 22.01 7.17
CA GLU A 39 -26.78 21.11 6.81
C GLU A 39 -26.39 20.09 5.74
N GLY A 40 -25.66 20.49 4.72
CA GLY A 40 -25.11 19.58 3.70
C GLY A 40 -24.11 18.54 4.22
N ARG A 41 -23.64 18.71 5.47
CA ARG A 41 -22.83 17.68 6.16
C ARG A 41 -23.69 16.62 6.86
N LYS A 42 -24.98 16.87 7.04
CA LYS A 42 -25.91 15.87 7.60
C LYS A 42 -26.30 14.86 6.51
N LEU A 43 -26.57 13.64 6.93
CA LEU A 43 -27.12 12.63 6.02
C LEU A 43 -28.55 13.02 5.65
N LEU A 44 -28.93 12.84 4.39
CA LEU A 44 -30.26 13.14 3.91
C LEU A 44 -31.28 12.16 4.52
N ASN A 45 -32.42 12.65 4.99
CA ASN A 45 -33.45 11.84 5.65
C ASN A 45 -34.20 10.89 4.69
N ASN A 46 -34.15 11.18 3.39
CA ASN A 46 -34.81 10.39 2.33
C ASN A 46 -33.88 9.41 1.63
N ALA A 47 -32.66 9.19 2.16
CA ALA A 47 -31.66 8.30 1.59
C ALA A 47 -31.12 7.33 2.64
N SER A 48 -30.83 6.11 2.22
CA SER A 48 -30.12 5.13 3.05
C SER A 48 -28.63 5.15 2.71
N TYR A 49 -27.79 5.16 3.74
CA TYR A 49 -26.35 5.25 3.60
C TYR A 49 -25.69 4.00 4.15
N PHE A 50 -24.89 3.34 3.32
CA PHE A 50 -24.09 2.20 3.68
C PHE A 50 -22.61 2.53 3.48
N ALA A 51 -21.84 2.41 4.55
CA ALA A 51 -20.41 2.73 4.58
C ALA A 51 -19.58 1.45 4.68
N PHE A 52 -18.70 1.23 3.70
CA PHE A 52 -17.77 0.12 3.66
C PHE A 52 -16.35 0.66 3.72
N THR A 53 -15.52 0.11 4.59
CA THR A 53 -14.11 0.47 4.72
C THR A 53 -13.33 -0.63 5.43
N ALA A 54 -12.13 -0.92 4.95
CA ALA A 54 -11.19 -1.81 5.64
C ALA A 54 -10.47 -1.12 6.82
N THR A 55 -10.49 0.23 6.87
CA THR A 55 -9.76 1.02 7.87
C THR A 55 -10.65 2.12 8.45
N PRO A 56 -11.66 1.76 9.29
CA PRO A 56 -12.57 2.74 9.86
C PRO A 56 -11.83 3.71 10.78
N LYS A 57 -12.10 5.01 10.60
CA LYS A 57 -11.66 6.08 11.50
C LYS A 57 -12.77 6.39 12.50
N ASN A 58 -12.43 6.96 13.65
CA ASN A 58 -13.42 7.35 14.66
C ASN A 58 -14.56 8.17 14.06
N LYS A 59 -14.24 9.16 13.21
CA LYS A 59 -15.24 9.99 12.54
C LYS A 59 -16.18 9.19 11.61
N THR A 60 -15.68 8.15 10.96
CA THR A 60 -16.50 7.25 10.13
C THR A 60 -17.46 6.45 11.01
N LEU A 61 -16.98 5.98 12.17
CA LEU A 61 -17.81 5.26 13.13
C LEU A 61 -18.85 6.16 13.80
N GLU A 62 -18.50 7.42 14.11
CA GLU A 62 -19.45 8.41 14.63
C GLU A 62 -20.61 8.68 13.67
N MET A 63 -20.35 8.67 12.35
CA MET A 63 -21.36 8.95 11.31
C MET A 63 -22.20 7.73 10.97
N PHE A 64 -21.61 6.55 10.90
CA PHE A 64 -22.22 5.34 10.33
C PHE A 64 -22.34 4.18 11.34
N GLY A 65 -21.64 4.24 12.46
CA GLY A 65 -21.64 3.18 13.46
C GLY A 65 -22.91 3.13 14.31
N LYS A 66 -23.18 1.98 14.91
CA LYS A 66 -24.19 1.87 15.97
C LYS A 66 -23.61 2.39 17.29
N LYS A 67 -24.45 3.05 18.09
CA LYS A 67 -24.07 3.51 19.42
C LYS A 67 -24.22 2.36 20.42
N GLU A 68 -23.12 1.87 20.95
CA GLU A 68 -23.11 0.86 22.01
C GLU A 68 -22.88 1.52 23.36
N ARG A 69 -23.70 1.15 24.35
CA ARG A 69 -23.62 1.69 25.72
C ARG A 69 -22.62 0.84 26.50
N LEU A 70 -21.57 1.46 27.00
CA LEU A 70 -20.58 0.81 27.84
C LEU A 70 -21.07 0.68 29.29
N PRO A 71 -20.48 -0.23 30.11
CA PRO A 71 -20.84 -0.43 31.49
C PRO A 71 -20.72 0.82 32.39
N ASP A 72 -19.83 1.75 32.01
CA ASP A 72 -19.63 3.04 32.69
C ASP A 72 -20.67 4.11 32.31
N GLY A 73 -21.66 3.74 31.46
CA GLY A 73 -22.74 4.64 31.02
C GLY A 73 -22.36 5.50 29.79
N THR A 74 -21.14 5.48 29.35
CA THR A 74 -20.70 6.17 28.10
C THR A 74 -21.19 5.43 26.87
N THR A 75 -21.26 6.13 25.72
CA THR A 75 -21.59 5.50 24.43
C THR A 75 -20.40 5.52 23.52
N LYS A 76 -20.11 4.39 22.89
CA LYS A 76 -19.05 4.23 21.90
C LYS A 76 -19.66 3.88 20.54
N PRO A 77 -19.22 4.55 19.44
CA PRO A 77 -19.65 4.16 18.11
C PRO A 77 -18.89 2.89 17.67
N GLU A 78 -19.64 1.85 17.32
CA GLU A 78 -19.13 0.56 16.86
C GLU A 78 -19.63 0.27 15.44
N PRO A 79 -18.88 -0.48 14.61
CA PRO A 79 -19.35 -0.88 13.30
C PRO A 79 -20.56 -1.82 13.39
N HIS A 80 -21.46 -1.78 12.43
CA HIS A 80 -22.60 -2.69 12.37
C HIS A 80 -22.18 -4.14 12.15
N TYR A 81 -21.17 -4.34 11.32
CA TYR A 81 -20.61 -5.64 11.00
C TYR A 81 -19.10 -5.49 10.73
N VAL A 82 -18.34 -6.47 11.14
CA VAL A 82 -16.89 -6.53 10.91
C VAL A 82 -16.55 -7.87 10.27
N TYR A 83 -15.96 -7.81 9.08
CA TYR A 83 -15.28 -8.92 8.43
C TYR A 83 -13.79 -8.63 8.44
N THR A 84 -13.06 -9.36 9.24
CA THR A 84 -11.68 -9.01 9.53
C THR A 84 -10.70 -9.43 8.47
N MET A 85 -9.54 -8.78 8.44
CA MET A 85 -8.43 -9.19 7.60
C MET A 85 -7.99 -10.62 7.92
N LYS A 86 -7.97 -11.01 9.19
CA LYS A 86 -7.67 -12.38 9.62
C LYS A 86 -8.64 -13.40 9.00
N GLN A 87 -9.94 -13.17 9.15
CA GLN A 87 -10.96 -14.04 8.54
C GLN A 87 -10.78 -14.13 7.01
N ALA A 88 -10.57 -12.99 6.35
CA ALA A 88 -10.39 -12.97 4.90
C ALA A 88 -9.13 -13.72 4.44
N ILE A 89 -8.06 -13.74 5.25
CA ILE A 89 -6.86 -14.54 4.99
C ILE A 89 -7.14 -16.03 5.22
N GLU A 90 -7.75 -16.39 6.34
CA GLU A 90 -8.09 -17.78 6.67
C GLU A 90 -9.04 -18.42 5.65
N GLU A 91 -9.98 -17.64 5.13
CA GLU A 91 -10.92 -18.06 4.08
C GLU A 91 -10.33 -17.98 2.66
N GLY A 92 -9.10 -17.46 2.49
CA GLY A 92 -8.40 -17.39 1.21
C GLY A 92 -8.88 -16.29 0.26
N PHE A 93 -9.72 -15.36 0.73
CA PHE A 93 -10.16 -14.21 -0.09
C PHE A 93 -9.06 -13.20 -0.33
N ILE A 94 -8.14 -13.05 0.62
CA ILE A 94 -6.96 -12.19 0.49
C ILE A 94 -5.71 -12.94 0.95
N MET A 95 -4.54 -12.43 0.55
CA MET A 95 -3.25 -12.99 0.94
C MET A 95 -2.69 -12.27 2.16
N ASP A 96 -1.94 -12.99 3.00
CA ASP A 96 -1.15 -12.39 4.07
C ASP A 96 0.10 -11.74 3.50
N VAL A 97 0.07 -10.42 3.40
CA VAL A 97 1.16 -9.62 2.82
C VAL A 97 2.39 -9.51 3.74
N LEU A 98 2.23 -9.72 5.04
CA LEU A 98 3.32 -9.64 6.00
C LEU A 98 4.16 -10.90 6.07
N ARG A 99 3.65 -12.03 5.61
CA ARG A 99 4.36 -13.33 5.64
C ARG A 99 5.75 -13.26 5.00
N HIS A 100 5.91 -12.46 3.96
CA HIS A 100 7.16 -12.28 3.24
C HIS A 100 7.61 -10.81 3.23
N PHE A 101 7.40 -10.11 4.35
CA PHE A 101 7.94 -8.77 4.57
C PHE A 101 9.42 -8.89 4.94
N THR A 102 10.29 -8.32 4.11
CA THR A 102 11.73 -8.45 4.24
C THR A 102 12.40 -7.08 4.27
N PRO A 103 12.97 -6.65 5.40
CA PRO A 103 13.86 -5.49 5.42
C PRO A 103 15.09 -5.75 4.55
N VAL A 104 15.55 -4.73 3.85
CA VAL A 104 16.70 -4.86 2.94
C VAL A 104 17.94 -5.45 3.63
N GLN A 105 18.17 -5.11 4.88
CA GLN A 105 19.28 -5.67 5.67
C GLN A 105 19.18 -7.19 5.86
N SER A 106 17.96 -7.70 6.05
CA SER A 106 17.70 -9.14 6.18
C SER A 106 17.81 -9.86 4.84
N TYR A 107 17.37 -9.21 3.76
CA TYR A 107 17.49 -9.74 2.40
C TYR A 107 18.96 -10.02 2.04
N TYR A 108 19.86 -9.07 2.32
CA TYR A 108 21.29 -9.29 2.09
C TYR A 108 21.88 -10.40 2.96
N LYS A 109 21.41 -10.57 4.19
CA LYS A 109 21.85 -11.69 5.05
C LYS A 109 21.40 -13.04 4.49
N LEU A 110 20.16 -13.14 4.00
CA LEU A 110 19.61 -14.36 3.39
C LEU A 110 20.33 -14.72 2.08
N ALA A 111 20.47 -13.76 1.17
CA ALA A 111 21.18 -13.96 -0.10
C ALA A 111 22.61 -14.47 0.14
N LYS A 112 23.27 -13.97 1.20
CA LYS A 112 24.60 -14.43 1.59
C LYS A 112 24.65 -15.85 2.14
N THR A 113 23.58 -16.33 2.77
CA THR A 113 23.53 -17.70 3.34
C THR A 113 23.26 -18.74 2.25
N ILE A 114 22.61 -18.35 1.14
CA ILE A 114 22.30 -19.23 0.00
C ILE A 114 23.48 -19.34 -0.97
N GLU A 115 24.28 -18.28 -1.10
CA GLU A 115 25.56 -18.31 -1.84
C GLU A 115 26.67 -18.73 -0.89
N ASP A 116 26.93 -20.03 -0.79
CA ASP A 116 28.12 -20.62 -0.17
C ASP A 116 29.38 -20.30 -1.01
N ASP A 117 29.62 -19.01 -1.30
CA ASP A 117 30.84 -18.55 -1.95
C ASP A 117 31.77 -17.86 -0.91
N PRO A 118 32.92 -18.48 -0.59
CA PRO A 118 33.88 -17.93 0.37
C PRO A 118 34.53 -16.62 -0.04
N LYS A 119 34.19 -16.07 -1.20
CA LYS A 119 34.76 -14.82 -1.77
C LYS A 119 33.88 -13.59 -1.63
N PHE A 120 32.78 -13.65 -0.90
CA PHE A 120 31.96 -12.46 -0.69
C PHE A 120 32.66 -11.48 0.26
N ASP A 121 33.18 -10.37 -0.33
CA ASP A 121 33.94 -9.36 0.39
C ASP A 121 33.05 -8.58 1.39
N LYS A 122 33.21 -8.91 2.68
CA LYS A 122 32.56 -8.25 3.82
C LYS A 122 32.72 -6.72 3.78
N LYS A 123 33.85 -6.24 3.22
CA LYS A 123 34.14 -4.82 3.00
C LYS A 123 33.28 -4.21 1.91
N ARG A 124 32.91 -4.97 0.86
CA ARG A 124 32.05 -4.51 -0.22
C ARG A 124 30.62 -4.33 0.24
N ALA A 125 30.08 -5.26 1.05
CA ALA A 125 28.76 -5.15 1.64
C ALA A 125 28.66 -3.99 2.65
N GLN A 126 29.68 -3.81 3.51
CA GLN A 126 29.75 -2.68 4.43
C GLN A 126 29.96 -1.35 3.71
N ARG A 127 30.70 -1.33 2.59
CA ARG A 127 30.87 -0.15 1.75
C ARG A 127 29.55 0.21 1.05
N LEU A 128 28.82 -0.76 0.53
CA LEU A 128 27.50 -0.58 -0.04
C LEU A 128 26.49 -0.04 0.99
N LEU A 129 26.49 -0.57 2.21
CA LEU A 129 25.65 -0.07 3.31
C LEU A 129 26.03 1.35 3.75
N ARG A 130 27.32 1.67 3.81
CA ARG A 130 27.81 3.00 4.19
C ARG A 130 27.56 4.02 3.07
N TYR A 131 27.78 3.63 1.82
CA TYR A 131 27.46 4.43 0.63
C TYR A 131 25.96 4.69 0.48
N TYR A 132 25.15 3.76 0.92
CA TYR A 132 23.68 3.84 0.95
C TYR A 132 23.18 4.97 1.88
N VAL A 133 23.90 5.28 2.93
CA VAL A 133 23.55 6.33 3.90
C VAL A 133 24.05 7.71 3.45
N GLU A 134 25.14 7.79 2.70
CA GLU A 134 25.91 9.02 2.51
C GLU A 134 25.64 9.81 1.23
N SER A 135 25.04 9.25 0.15
CA SER A 135 24.77 10.02 -1.08
C SER A 135 23.42 9.73 -1.74
N ASN A 136 22.59 10.81 -1.88
CA ASN A 136 21.19 10.72 -2.30
C ASN A 136 20.95 10.15 -3.72
N GLN A 137 21.78 10.46 -4.71
CA GLN A 137 21.60 9.98 -6.10
C GLN A 137 22.17 8.58 -6.31
N TYR A 138 23.29 8.28 -5.69
CA TYR A 138 23.90 6.95 -5.75
C TYR A 138 23.04 5.91 -5.03
N ALA A 139 22.41 6.30 -3.92
CA ALA A 139 21.50 5.42 -3.20
C ALA A 139 20.28 4.99 -4.04
N ILE A 140 19.75 5.86 -4.88
CA ILE A 140 18.62 5.52 -5.76
C ILE A 140 19.03 4.51 -6.83
N HIS A 141 20.19 4.72 -7.46
CA HIS A 141 20.68 3.79 -8.49
C HIS A 141 20.93 2.39 -7.91
N GLU A 142 21.58 2.31 -6.76
CA GLU A 142 21.82 1.02 -6.08
C GLU A 142 20.54 0.34 -5.63
N LYS A 143 19.60 1.08 -5.05
CA LYS A 143 18.28 0.54 -4.72
C LYS A 143 17.55 0.05 -5.97
N ALA A 144 17.54 0.83 -7.05
CA ALA A 144 16.94 0.44 -8.31
C ALA A 144 17.59 -0.82 -8.89
N ASN A 145 18.92 -0.94 -8.79
CA ASN A 145 19.64 -2.13 -9.22
C ASN A 145 19.22 -3.38 -8.43
N ILE A 146 19.10 -3.27 -7.09
CA ILE A 146 18.59 -4.35 -6.23
C ILE A 146 17.17 -4.74 -6.65
N MET A 147 16.29 -3.75 -6.86
CA MET A 147 14.90 -3.99 -7.25
C MET A 147 14.82 -4.73 -8.60
N VAL A 148 15.56 -4.27 -9.61
CA VAL A 148 15.55 -4.86 -10.94
C VAL A 148 16.18 -6.26 -10.92
N GLU A 149 17.27 -6.45 -10.19
CA GLU A 149 17.90 -7.76 -10.03
C GLU A 149 16.98 -8.75 -9.35
N HIS A 150 16.45 -8.40 -8.17
CA HIS A 150 15.46 -9.23 -7.47
C HIS A 150 14.25 -9.55 -8.36
N PHE A 151 13.72 -8.57 -9.08
CA PHE A 151 12.58 -8.79 -9.97
C PHE A 151 12.89 -9.83 -11.05
N HIS A 152 14.08 -9.79 -11.67
CA HIS A 152 14.44 -10.77 -12.68
C HIS A 152 14.75 -12.16 -12.10
N THR A 153 15.52 -12.23 -11.01
CA THR A 153 16.01 -13.52 -10.46
C THR A 153 14.96 -14.23 -9.59
N GLU A 154 14.27 -13.47 -8.74
CA GLU A 154 13.36 -14.04 -7.73
C GLU A 154 11.89 -14.07 -8.17
N VAL A 155 11.52 -13.17 -9.07
CA VAL A 155 10.11 -13.06 -9.49
C VAL A 155 9.90 -13.67 -10.87
N ILE A 156 10.60 -13.18 -11.89
CA ILE A 156 10.41 -13.62 -13.27
C ILE A 156 11.02 -15.00 -13.51
N ALA A 157 12.29 -15.22 -13.15
CA ALA A 157 12.96 -16.50 -13.36
C ALA A 157 12.29 -17.65 -12.60
N LYS A 158 11.68 -17.34 -11.44
CA LYS A 158 10.89 -18.34 -10.68
C LYS A 158 9.44 -18.48 -11.13
N GLY A 159 9.06 -17.83 -12.22
CA GLY A 159 7.73 -17.95 -12.81
C GLY A 159 6.58 -17.50 -11.90
N LYS A 160 6.83 -16.53 -11.00
CA LYS A 160 5.79 -16.06 -10.07
C LYS A 160 4.55 -15.59 -10.82
N VAL A 161 3.36 -15.92 -10.26
CA VAL A 161 2.04 -15.66 -10.85
C VAL A 161 1.96 -16.14 -12.31
N GLY A 162 2.41 -17.39 -12.55
CA GLY A 162 2.43 -17.98 -13.91
C GLY A 162 3.28 -17.20 -14.91
N GLY A 163 4.37 -16.55 -14.45
CA GLY A 163 5.24 -15.70 -15.26
C GLY A 163 4.67 -14.30 -15.56
N LYS A 164 3.50 -13.96 -14.98
CA LYS A 164 2.80 -12.68 -15.22
C LYS A 164 2.95 -11.67 -14.06
N ALA A 165 3.77 -11.98 -13.07
CA ALA A 165 3.95 -11.14 -11.90
C ALA A 165 4.33 -9.69 -12.26
N ARG A 166 3.79 -8.75 -11.49
CA ARG A 166 4.08 -7.33 -11.55
C ARG A 166 4.64 -6.84 -10.23
N ALA A 167 5.37 -5.73 -10.29
CA ALA A 167 5.94 -5.08 -9.12
C ALA A 167 5.50 -3.61 -9.01
N MET A 168 5.44 -3.11 -7.78
CA MET A 168 5.21 -1.70 -7.49
C MET A 168 6.35 -1.15 -6.64
N VAL A 169 6.83 0.05 -6.99
CA VAL A 169 7.84 0.79 -6.23
C VAL A 169 7.16 1.99 -5.57
N ILE A 170 7.17 2.02 -4.24
CA ILE A 170 6.58 3.10 -3.45
C ILE A 170 7.68 4.08 -3.06
N THR A 171 7.52 5.35 -3.44
CA THR A 171 8.50 6.40 -3.19
C THR A 171 7.96 7.52 -2.32
N SER A 172 8.85 8.26 -1.67
CA SER A 172 8.50 9.31 -0.71
C SER A 172 7.98 10.60 -1.36
N SER A 173 8.32 10.86 -2.64
CA SER A 173 7.92 12.08 -3.35
C SER A 173 7.87 11.88 -4.87
N ILE A 174 7.25 12.83 -5.58
CA ILE A 174 7.19 12.82 -7.05
C ILE A 174 8.60 12.88 -7.66
N LYS A 175 9.48 13.73 -7.13
CA LYS A 175 10.88 13.82 -7.60
C LYS A 175 11.58 12.48 -7.46
N ARG A 176 11.41 11.79 -6.34
CA ARG A 176 11.95 10.43 -6.14
C ARG A 176 11.35 9.42 -7.12
N ALA A 177 10.04 9.49 -7.38
CA ALA A 177 9.42 8.62 -8.37
C ALA A 177 10.04 8.80 -9.76
N ILE A 178 10.32 10.04 -10.17
CA ILE A 178 10.98 10.34 -11.45
C ILE A 178 12.41 9.79 -11.48
N GLU A 179 13.18 9.98 -10.40
CA GLU A 179 14.55 9.48 -10.27
C GLU A 179 14.60 7.95 -10.35
N TYR A 180 13.71 7.26 -9.65
CA TYR A 180 13.56 5.80 -9.74
C TYR A 180 13.12 5.34 -11.13
N TYR A 181 12.19 6.06 -11.76
CA TYR A 181 11.74 5.74 -13.11
C TYR A 181 12.88 5.80 -14.12
N LYS A 182 13.68 6.87 -14.07
CA LYS A 182 14.87 7.01 -14.92
C LYS A 182 15.90 5.89 -14.65
N ALA A 183 16.19 5.60 -13.36
CA ALA A 183 17.16 4.58 -13.00
C ALA A 183 16.70 3.16 -13.37
N VAL A 184 15.45 2.79 -13.06
CA VAL A 184 14.89 1.48 -13.38
C VAL A 184 14.78 1.28 -14.89
N SER A 185 14.30 2.28 -15.64
CA SER A 185 14.20 2.19 -17.10
C SER A 185 15.57 1.98 -17.75
N LYS A 186 16.58 2.74 -17.31
CA LYS A 186 17.96 2.58 -17.79
C LYS A 186 18.52 1.18 -17.49
N LEU A 187 18.31 0.67 -16.25
CA LEU A 187 18.78 -0.67 -15.87
C LEU A 187 18.07 -1.78 -16.65
N LEU A 188 16.77 -1.63 -16.95
CA LEU A 188 16.04 -2.57 -17.79
C LEU A 188 16.59 -2.59 -19.22
N GLU A 189 16.92 -1.43 -19.80
CA GLU A 189 17.54 -1.32 -21.12
C GLU A 189 18.95 -1.93 -21.15
N GLU A 190 19.81 -1.61 -20.20
CA GLU A 190 21.18 -2.14 -20.07
C GLU A 190 21.17 -3.68 -19.96
N ARG A 191 20.19 -4.24 -19.26
CA ARG A 191 20.01 -5.69 -19.13
C ARG A 191 19.26 -6.33 -20.31
N LYS A 192 18.89 -5.54 -21.32
CA LYS A 192 18.08 -5.99 -22.48
C LYS A 192 16.79 -6.69 -22.03
N SER A 193 16.17 -6.21 -20.95
CA SER A 193 14.93 -6.75 -20.42
C SER A 193 13.78 -6.53 -21.41
N PRO A 194 12.90 -7.52 -21.61
CA PRO A 194 11.69 -7.33 -22.41
C PRO A 194 10.65 -6.45 -21.70
N PHE A 195 10.87 -6.13 -20.43
CA PHE A 195 9.91 -5.41 -19.60
C PHE A 195 10.20 -3.91 -19.54
N LYS A 196 9.14 -3.15 -19.24
CA LYS A 196 9.19 -1.68 -19.10
C LYS A 196 8.59 -1.25 -17.75
N ALA A 197 8.99 -0.06 -17.32
CA ALA A 197 8.42 0.62 -16.16
C ALA A 197 7.42 1.68 -16.59
N ILE A 198 6.48 2.00 -15.67
CA ILE A 198 5.56 3.15 -15.73
C ILE A 198 5.77 3.97 -14.48
N VAL A 199 5.73 5.30 -14.59
CA VAL A 199 5.65 6.19 -13.43
C VAL A 199 4.24 6.77 -13.29
N ALA A 200 3.76 6.89 -12.04
CA ALA A 200 2.44 7.43 -11.78
C ALA A 200 2.44 8.39 -10.56
N PHE A 201 1.98 9.61 -10.82
CA PHE A 201 1.78 10.65 -9.81
C PHE A 201 0.70 11.64 -10.29
N SER A 202 0.17 12.45 -9.39
CA SER A 202 -0.85 13.44 -9.75
C SER A 202 -0.24 14.84 -9.89
N GLY A 203 -0.73 15.60 -10.88
CA GLY A 203 -0.31 16.97 -11.15
C GLY A 203 0.98 17.07 -11.96
N SER A 204 1.64 18.21 -11.84
CA SER A 204 2.94 18.48 -12.46
C SER A 204 3.98 18.87 -11.40
N VAL A 205 5.24 18.66 -11.69
CA VAL A 205 6.35 19.02 -10.81
C VAL A 205 7.46 19.66 -11.62
N GLU A 206 8.13 20.66 -11.03
CA GLU A 206 9.35 21.20 -11.61
C GLU A 206 10.51 20.21 -11.39
N TYR A 207 11.05 19.72 -12.49
CA TYR A 207 12.17 18.79 -12.51
C TYR A 207 13.17 19.20 -13.62
N GLU A 208 14.43 19.43 -13.23
CA GLU A 208 15.49 19.90 -14.13
C GLU A 208 15.09 21.16 -14.94
N GLY A 209 14.42 22.12 -14.28
CA GLY A 209 14.00 23.40 -14.87
C GLY A 209 12.81 23.31 -15.84
N LYS A 210 12.10 22.18 -15.87
CA LYS A 210 10.89 21.97 -16.69
C LYS A 210 9.72 21.48 -15.82
N HIS A 211 8.51 21.89 -16.17
CA HIS A 211 7.31 21.27 -15.64
C HIS A 211 7.05 19.93 -16.33
N VAL A 212 7.03 18.87 -15.56
CA VAL A 212 6.90 17.50 -16.06
C VAL A 212 5.67 16.84 -15.44
N THR A 213 4.88 16.16 -16.24
CA THR A 213 3.76 15.32 -15.85
C THR A 213 4.09 13.83 -16.05
N GLU A 214 3.28 12.97 -15.45
CA GLU A 214 3.43 11.53 -15.69
C GLU A 214 3.19 11.15 -17.16
N ALA A 215 2.34 11.90 -17.87
CA ALA A 215 2.07 11.68 -19.30
C ALA A 215 3.30 11.97 -20.17
N ASP A 216 4.04 13.03 -19.85
CA ASP A 216 5.27 13.39 -20.55
C ASP A 216 6.34 12.30 -20.39
N LEU A 217 6.47 11.74 -19.22
CA LEU A 217 7.45 10.70 -18.92
C LEU A 217 7.10 9.35 -19.54
N ASN A 218 5.81 8.97 -19.49
CA ASN A 218 5.36 7.67 -19.98
C ASN A 218 5.13 7.67 -21.51
N GLY A 219 4.93 8.84 -22.14
CA GLY A 219 4.63 8.96 -23.57
C GLY A 219 3.18 8.61 -23.93
N PHE A 220 2.27 8.56 -22.94
CA PHE A 220 0.83 8.33 -23.15
C PHE A 220 -0.01 9.00 -22.04
N PRO A 221 -1.32 9.25 -22.30
CA PRO A 221 -2.18 9.98 -21.36
C PRO A 221 -2.31 9.31 -19.99
N SER A 222 -2.37 10.10 -18.92
CA SER A 222 -2.52 9.67 -17.53
C SER A 222 -3.72 8.73 -17.30
N ALA A 223 -4.83 8.94 -18.01
CA ALA A 223 -6.03 8.08 -17.92
C ALA A 223 -5.78 6.64 -18.42
N LYS A 224 -4.74 6.42 -19.21
CA LYS A 224 -4.41 5.09 -19.75
C LYS A 224 -3.45 4.30 -18.85
N ILE A 225 -2.85 4.90 -17.81
CA ILE A 225 -1.82 4.27 -16.97
C ILE A 225 -2.29 2.93 -16.41
N GLU A 226 -3.44 2.91 -15.77
CA GLU A 226 -3.98 1.68 -15.16
C GLU A 226 -4.19 0.58 -16.20
N LYS A 227 -4.84 0.90 -17.31
CA LYS A 227 -5.08 -0.05 -18.40
C LYS A 227 -3.78 -0.53 -19.04
N THR A 228 -2.83 0.37 -19.26
CA THR A 228 -1.53 0.06 -19.87
C THR A 228 -0.68 -0.82 -18.96
N PHE A 229 -0.71 -0.57 -17.65
CA PHE A 229 0.02 -1.40 -16.68
C PHE A 229 -0.51 -2.83 -16.60
N LYS A 230 -1.78 -3.07 -16.90
CA LYS A 230 -2.37 -4.42 -16.96
C LYS A 230 -1.93 -5.25 -18.17
N GLY A 231 -1.17 -4.67 -19.10
CA GLY A 231 -0.63 -5.33 -20.30
C GLY A 231 0.90 -5.35 -20.36
N ASP A 232 1.41 -6.28 -21.18
CA ASP A 232 2.84 -6.29 -21.50
C ASP A 232 3.18 -5.13 -22.48
N PRO A 233 4.42 -4.61 -22.42
CA PRO A 233 5.57 -5.10 -21.65
C PRO A 233 5.70 -4.49 -20.24
N TYR A 234 4.70 -3.81 -19.72
CA TYR A 234 4.80 -3.04 -18.49
C TYR A 234 4.64 -3.94 -17.26
N ARG A 235 5.71 -4.06 -16.47
CA ARG A 235 5.75 -4.96 -15.30
C ARG A 235 6.12 -4.26 -13.99
N ILE A 236 6.64 -3.03 -14.04
CA ILE A 236 7.06 -2.27 -12.87
C ILE A 236 6.33 -0.93 -12.86
N LEU A 237 5.57 -0.66 -11.79
CA LEU A 237 4.85 0.59 -11.58
C LEU A 237 5.52 1.38 -10.45
N ILE A 238 5.98 2.60 -10.74
CA ILE A 238 6.68 3.45 -9.77
C ILE A 238 5.75 4.59 -9.38
N VAL A 239 5.45 4.71 -8.09
CA VAL A 239 4.44 5.66 -7.59
C VAL A 239 4.95 6.51 -6.42
N ALA A 240 4.47 7.75 -6.35
CA ALA A 240 4.62 8.58 -5.15
C ALA A 240 3.45 8.36 -4.18
N ASN A 241 2.28 8.96 -4.44
CA ASN A 241 1.07 8.79 -3.62
C ASN A 241 -0.09 8.15 -4.42
N LYS A 242 -0.07 8.31 -5.74
CA LYS A 242 -1.08 7.76 -6.64
C LYS A 242 -1.06 6.23 -6.58
N PHE A 243 -2.22 5.60 -6.65
CA PHE A 243 -2.40 4.14 -6.60
C PHE A 243 -2.02 3.44 -5.29
N GLN A 244 -1.63 4.16 -4.24
CA GLN A 244 -1.47 3.57 -2.91
C GLN A 244 -2.82 3.22 -2.28
N THR A 245 -3.89 3.87 -2.73
CA THR A 245 -5.28 3.55 -2.42
C THR A 245 -6.09 3.41 -3.71
N GLY A 246 -7.17 2.61 -3.70
CA GLY A 246 -8.09 2.47 -4.82
C GLY A 246 -7.55 1.74 -6.07
N PHE A 247 -6.35 1.15 -6.03
CA PHE A 247 -5.76 0.42 -7.16
C PHE A 247 -5.96 -1.09 -7.01
N ASP A 248 -6.45 -1.72 -8.08
CA ASP A 248 -6.72 -3.16 -8.12
C ASP A 248 -5.97 -3.84 -9.26
N GLU A 249 -4.95 -4.63 -8.91
CA GLU A 249 -4.14 -5.43 -9.83
C GLU A 249 -3.78 -6.79 -9.19
N PRO A 250 -4.54 -7.85 -9.48
CA PRO A 250 -4.30 -9.17 -8.91
C PRO A 250 -2.94 -9.77 -9.22
N LEU A 251 -2.32 -9.40 -10.34
CA LEU A 251 -0.98 -9.85 -10.73
C LEU A 251 0.15 -9.12 -9.99
N LEU A 252 -0.19 -8.09 -9.17
CA LEU A 252 0.79 -7.40 -8.35
C LEU A 252 1.30 -8.33 -7.25
N HIS A 253 2.52 -8.80 -7.41
CA HIS A 253 3.16 -9.80 -6.54
C HIS A 253 4.18 -9.18 -5.60
N THR A 254 4.96 -8.20 -6.10
CA THR A 254 6.11 -7.65 -5.37
C THR A 254 5.94 -6.16 -5.12
N MET A 255 6.32 -5.72 -3.92
CA MET A 255 6.38 -4.29 -3.59
C MET A 255 7.77 -3.93 -3.06
N TYR A 256 8.33 -2.86 -3.60
CA TYR A 256 9.57 -2.24 -3.15
C TYR A 256 9.24 -0.93 -2.46
N VAL A 257 9.58 -0.78 -1.20
CA VAL A 257 9.16 0.35 -0.37
C VAL A 257 10.35 1.22 -0.02
N ASP A 258 10.40 2.44 -0.58
CA ASP A 258 11.36 3.50 -0.20
C ASP A 258 10.62 4.74 0.30
N LYS A 259 9.76 4.51 1.28
CA LYS A 259 8.92 5.51 1.92
C LYS A 259 8.60 5.12 3.34
N GLY A 260 8.66 6.08 4.27
CA GLY A 260 8.15 5.89 5.62
C GLY A 260 6.64 5.62 5.60
N LEU A 261 6.24 4.47 6.11
CA LEU A 261 4.86 4.03 6.24
C LEU A 261 4.55 3.83 7.72
N ALA A 262 3.40 4.34 8.17
CA ALA A 262 2.93 4.15 9.53
C ALA A 262 1.40 4.02 9.56
N ASP A 263 0.87 3.40 10.60
CA ASP A 263 -0.55 3.30 10.88
C ASP A 263 -1.39 2.85 9.67
N ILE A 264 -2.52 3.50 9.45
CA ILE A 264 -3.46 3.25 8.35
C ILE A 264 -2.77 3.25 6.97
N LYS A 265 -1.78 4.15 6.76
CA LYS A 265 -1.09 4.23 5.46
C LYS A 265 -0.28 2.99 5.15
N ALA A 266 0.35 2.38 6.16
CA ALA A 266 1.06 1.11 5.99
C ALA A 266 0.08 0.02 5.51
N VAL A 267 -1.03 -0.15 6.21
CA VAL A 267 -2.04 -1.16 5.87
C VAL A 267 -2.61 -0.92 4.47
N GLN A 268 -3.05 0.31 4.16
CA GLN A 268 -3.65 0.65 2.87
C GLN A 268 -2.69 0.44 1.70
N THR A 269 -1.42 0.80 1.88
CA THR A 269 -0.40 0.67 0.83
C THR A 269 -0.03 -0.80 0.61
N LEU A 270 0.36 -1.51 1.66
CA LEU A 270 0.85 -2.88 1.54
C LEU A 270 -0.26 -3.86 1.15
N SER A 271 -1.50 -3.60 1.55
CA SER A 271 -2.67 -4.41 1.16
C SER A 271 -3.01 -4.33 -0.34
N ARG A 272 -2.33 -3.51 -1.14
CA ARG A 272 -2.44 -3.61 -2.61
C ARG A 272 -1.92 -4.95 -3.14
N LEU A 273 -1.04 -5.63 -2.39
CA LEU A 273 -0.54 -6.97 -2.73
C LEU A 273 -1.50 -8.09 -2.37
N ASN A 274 -2.49 -7.88 -1.52
CA ASN A 274 -3.29 -8.94 -0.93
C ASN A 274 -4.33 -9.57 -1.89
N ARG A 275 -4.49 -9.04 -3.10
CA ARG A 275 -5.45 -9.56 -4.09
C ARG A 275 -5.11 -10.99 -4.48
N SER A 276 -6.08 -11.88 -4.36
CA SER A 276 -5.94 -13.29 -4.75
C SER A 276 -5.95 -13.45 -6.27
N HIS A 277 -5.18 -14.42 -6.76
CA HIS A 277 -5.20 -14.87 -8.15
C HIS A 277 -4.86 -16.38 -8.17
N PRO A 278 -5.44 -17.20 -9.03
CA PRO A 278 -5.20 -18.64 -9.05
C PRO A 278 -3.72 -19.05 -9.10
N ASP A 279 -2.91 -18.31 -9.86
CA ASP A 279 -1.47 -18.55 -10.01
C ASP A 279 -0.61 -17.85 -8.96
N LYS A 280 -1.21 -17.06 -8.05
CA LYS A 280 -0.49 -16.29 -7.04
C LYS A 280 -0.51 -17.06 -5.72
N LYS A 281 0.63 -17.61 -5.35
CA LYS A 281 0.79 -18.42 -4.13
C LYS A 281 1.40 -17.64 -2.97
N ASP A 282 2.11 -16.58 -3.28
CA ASP A 282 2.79 -15.73 -2.31
C ASP A 282 2.82 -14.27 -2.78
N THR A 283 3.29 -13.40 -1.89
CA THR A 283 3.59 -11.99 -2.15
C THR A 283 4.97 -11.68 -1.58
N PHE A 284 5.61 -10.62 -2.02
CA PHE A 284 6.91 -10.24 -1.50
C PHE A 284 7.02 -8.73 -1.30
N ILE A 285 7.52 -8.32 -0.14
CA ILE A 285 7.80 -6.91 0.17
C ILE A 285 9.29 -6.80 0.50
N LEU A 286 10.00 -5.93 -0.21
CA LEU A 286 11.34 -5.50 0.14
C LEU A 286 11.30 -4.05 0.60
N ASP A 287 11.55 -3.83 1.88
CA ASP A 287 11.46 -2.52 2.51
C ASP A 287 12.85 -1.96 2.80
N PHE A 288 13.08 -0.72 2.36
CA PHE A 288 14.35 -0.01 2.47
C PHE A 288 14.39 0.96 3.66
N VAL A 289 13.24 1.24 4.29
CA VAL A 289 13.10 2.35 5.24
C VAL A 289 12.50 1.92 6.58
N ASN A 290 11.46 1.07 6.54
CA ASN A 290 10.62 0.85 7.70
C ASN A 290 11.16 -0.30 8.58
N GLU A 291 11.05 -0.11 9.88
CA GLU A 291 11.31 -1.16 10.86
C GLU A 291 10.15 -2.17 10.89
N PRO A 292 10.43 -3.48 10.91
CA PRO A 292 9.39 -4.52 10.91
C PRO A 292 8.37 -4.37 12.03
N GLY A 293 8.81 -3.94 13.21
CA GLY A 293 7.96 -3.73 14.36
C GLY A 293 6.88 -2.67 14.14
N VAL A 294 7.23 -1.56 13.48
CA VAL A 294 6.28 -0.48 13.15
C VAL A 294 5.21 -0.95 12.18
N ILE A 295 5.62 -1.70 11.16
CA ILE A 295 4.68 -2.26 10.18
C ILE A 295 3.76 -3.29 10.83
N LYS A 296 4.31 -4.20 11.64
CA LYS A 296 3.52 -5.18 12.38
C LYS A 296 2.51 -4.50 13.30
N GLU A 297 2.91 -3.51 14.09
CA GLU A 297 2.00 -2.77 14.97
C GLU A 297 0.87 -2.09 14.19
N ALA A 298 1.17 -1.50 13.02
CA ALA A 298 0.15 -0.90 12.16
C ALA A 298 -0.90 -1.93 11.72
N PHE A 299 -0.47 -3.13 11.33
CA PHE A 299 -1.38 -4.21 10.94
C PHE A 299 -2.12 -4.82 12.13
N ASP A 300 -1.49 -5.04 13.26
CA ASP A 300 -2.07 -5.64 14.47
C ASP A 300 -3.34 -4.90 14.92
N ARG A 301 -3.40 -3.58 14.76
CA ARG A 301 -4.59 -2.78 15.07
C ARG A 301 -5.81 -3.22 14.26
N TYR A 302 -5.63 -3.67 13.02
CA TYR A 302 -6.71 -4.10 12.11
C TYR A 302 -6.94 -5.61 12.16
N TYR A 303 -5.95 -6.39 12.54
CA TYR A 303 -6.13 -7.82 12.84
C TYR A 303 -6.93 -8.04 14.13
N LYS A 304 -6.69 -7.22 15.15
CA LYS A 304 -7.30 -7.36 16.49
C LYS A 304 -8.72 -6.84 16.59
N THR A 305 -9.22 -6.08 15.65
CA THR A 305 -10.56 -5.43 15.75
C THR A 305 -11.72 -6.44 15.84
N THR A 306 -11.47 -7.74 15.82
CA THR A 306 -12.49 -8.79 15.94
C THR A 306 -12.38 -9.65 17.18
N ILE A 307 -11.39 -9.48 18.02
CA ILE A 307 -11.22 -10.33 19.21
C ILE A 307 -11.62 -9.56 20.47
N LEU A 308 -12.78 -8.93 20.47
CA LEU A 308 -13.39 -8.40 21.71
C LEU A 308 -14.51 -9.27 22.25
N SER A 309 -14.68 -10.49 21.77
CA SER A 309 -15.66 -11.42 22.31
C SER A 309 -15.13 -12.79 22.71
N GLY A 310 -13.85 -12.94 22.97
CA GLY A 310 -13.32 -14.20 23.50
C GLY A 310 -11.79 -14.23 23.51
N GLU A 311 -11.25 -14.34 24.71
CA GLU A 311 -9.82 -14.51 24.98
C GLU A 311 -9.23 -15.65 24.16
N THR A 312 -8.56 -15.33 23.06
CA THR A 312 -7.51 -16.21 22.53
C THR A 312 -6.31 -15.33 22.21
N ASP A 313 -5.33 -15.38 23.08
CA ASP A 313 -4.06 -14.70 22.92
C ASP A 313 -3.35 -15.25 21.66
N VAL A 314 -3.25 -14.42 20.63
CA VAL A 314 -2.60 -14.78 19.35
C VAL A 314 -1.15 -15.19 19.58
N ASN A 315 -0.49 -14.67 20.62
CA ASN A 315 0.85 -15.08 20.97
C ASN A 315 0.87 -16.56 21.44
N LYS A 316 -0.17 -17.02 22.15
CA LYS A 316 -0.30 -18.44 22.52
C LYS A 316 -0.49 -19.36 21.33
N LEU A 317 -1.12 -18.90 20.26
CA LEU A 317 -1.27 -19.71 19.03
C LEU A 317 0.05 -19.83 18.28
N ASN A 318 0.82 -18.75 18.18
CA ASN A 318 2.14 -18.77 17.59
C ASN A 318 3.12 -19.60 18.44
N ASP A 319 3.08 -19.47 19.77
CA ASP A 319 3.85 -20.30 20.70
C ASP A 319 3.47 -21.78 20.60
N LEU A 320 2.20 -22.09 20.35
CA LEU A 320 1.71 -23.46 20.11
C LEU A 320 2.17 -24.01 18.76
N ILE A 321 2.19 -23.19 17.70
CA ILE A 321 2.69 -23.57 16.39
C ILE A 321 4.20 -23.82 16.47
N ASP A 322 4.96 -22.92 17.09
CA ASP A 322 6.41 -23.07 17.32
C ASP A 322 6.70 -24.30 18.18
N THR A 323 5.86 -24.59 19.18
CA THR A 323 5.97 -25.79 20.02
C THR A 323 5.66 -27.07 19.23
N MET A 324 4.65 -27.04 18.36
CA MET A 324 4.31 -28.19 17.49
C MET A 324 5.39 -28.46 16.44
N GLU A 325 5.99 -27.40 15.87
CA GLU A 325 7.10 -27.55 14.92
C GLU A 325 8.39 -28.04 15.60
N SER A 326 8.55 -27.77 16.89
CA SER A 326 9.70 -28.25 17.68
C SER A 326 9.61 -29.70 18.14
N ILE A 327 8.42 -30.32 18.08
CA ILE A 327 8.23 -31.72 18.42
C ILE A 327 8.60 -32.58 17.19
N GLN A 328 9.85 -33.02 17.15
CA GLN A 328 10.26 -34.08 16.22
C GLN A 328 9.55 -35.36 16.61
N VAL A 329 8.64 -35.81 15.74
CA VAL A 329 8.07 -37.17 15.82
C VAL A 329 9.14 -38.13 15.34
N TYR A 330 9.67 -38.96 16.27
CA TYR A 330 10.53 -40.06 15.96
C TYR A 330 9.76 -41.19 15.24
#